data_379dc62c641c1c94cf0902493cda1df5
#
_entry.id   379dc62c641c1c94cf0902493cda1df5
#
_cell.length_a   1.000
_cell.length_b   1.000
_cell.length_c   1.000
_cell.angle_alpha   90.00
_cell.angle_beta   90.00
_cell.angle_gamma   90.00
#
_symmetry.space_group_name_H-M   'P 1'
#
loop_
_entity.id
_entity.type
_entity.pdbx_description
1 polymer ?
#
loop_
_entity_poly.entity_id
_entity_poly.type
_entity_poly.pdbx_seq_one_letter_code
_entity_poly.pdbx_strand_id
1 'polypeptide(L)'
;MRLGLAANRLHHHTEDAALFRWLRACEPGIRELGLGLHVVGRTHDAIAAAGMLRGYEPLKRYPYGRDGGLMKLVAEVVGLEGAERSLDGAIYFIDPVDPSSIFPEAIALKRQCVIHGKPFLSTVAS
;
A
#
# COMPACT_ATOMS: atom_id res chain seq x y z
N MET A 1 -5.78 -11.89 5.98
CA MET A 1 -4.60 -11.01 6.01
C MET A 1 -4.97 -9.65 5.44
N ARG A 2 -4.48 -8.61 6.04
CA ARG A 2 -4.71 -7.23 5.60
C ARG A 2 -3.37 -6.55 5.37
N LEU A 3 -3.20 -5.95 4.20
CA LEU A 3 -1.96 -5.28 3.81
C LEU A 3 -2.23 -3.82 3.48
N GLY A 4 -1.37 -2.94 3.96
CA GLY A 4 -1.33 -1.55 3.49
C GLY A 4 -0.62 -1.48 2.15
N LEU A 5 -1.10 -0.60 1.28
CA LEU A 5 -0.50 -0.43 -0.04
C LEU A 5 -0.37 1.04 -0.38
N ALA A 6 0.81 1.42 -0.78
CA ALA A 6 1.12 2.75 -1.28
C ALA A 6 2.15 2.67 -2.39
N ALA A 7 2.24 3.71 -3.20
CA ALA A 7 3.26 3.82 -4.24
C ALA A 7 3.56 5.29 -4.50
N ASN A 8 4.80 5.58 -4.85
CA ASN A 8 5.17 6.91 -5.32
C ASN A 8 4.55 7.18 -6.69
N ARG A 9 4.45 8.46 -7.05
CA ARG A 9 3.75 8.92 -8.25
C ARG A 9 4.22 8.28 -9.54
N LEU A 10 5.51 7.97 -9.65
CA LEU A 10 6.07 7.27 -10.80
C LEU A 10 5.30 5.99 -11.13
N HIS A 11 4.90 5.27 -10.09
CA HIS A 11 4.20 3.98 -10.25
C HIS A 11 2.73 4.13 -10.66
N HIS A 12 2.20 5.35 -10.70
CA HIS A 12 0.80 5.59 -11.06
C HIS A 12 0.58 5.83 -12.56
N HIS A 13 1.64 6.14 -13.31
CA HIS A 13 1.51 6.67 -14.67
C HIS A 13 2.09 5.77 -15.77
N THR A 14 2.75 4.70 -15.41
CA THR A 14 3.43 3.82 -16.37
C THR A 14 2.85 2.41 -16.27
N GLU A 15 2.35 1.87 -17.39
CA GLU A 15 1.75 0.52 -17.42
C GLU A 15 2.70 -0.58 -16.93
N ASP A 16 4.00 -0.39 -17.15
CA ASP A 16 5.03 -1.35 -16.73
C ASP A 16 5.61 -1.06 -15.35
N ALA A 17 5.04 -0.10 -14.61
CA ALA A 17 5.48 0.18 -13.25
C ALA A 17 5.34 -1.04 -12.36
N ALA A 18 6.19 -1.14 -11.35
CA ALA A 18 6.21 -2.27 -10.44
C ALA A 18 4.85 -2.52 -9.79
N LEU A 19 4.12 -1.47 -9.43
CA LEU A 19 2.75 -1.59 -8.89
C LEU A 19 1.85 -2.41 -9.81
N PHE A 20 1.79 -2.07 -11.09
CA PHE A 20 0.89 -2.74 -12.02
C PHE A 20 1.39 -4.12 -12.43
N ARG A 21 2.70 -4.32 -12.53
CA ARG A 21 3.26 -5.66 -12.76
C ARG A 21 2.91 -6.59 -11.61
N TRP A 22 3.03 -6.11 -10.38
CA TRP A 22 2.68 -6.87 -9.20
C TRP A 22 1.19 -7.23 -9.19
N LEU A 23 0.32 -6.25 -9.48
CA LEU A 23 -1.12 -6.48 -9.53
C LEU A 23 -1.50 -7.50 -10.60
N ARG A 24 -0.94 -7.38 -11.81
CA ARG A 24 -1.23 -8.35 -12.87
C ARG A 24 -0.84 -9.77 -12.49
N ALA A 25 0.33 -9.90 -11.85
CA ALA A 25 0.81 -11.21 -11.43
C ALA A 25 0.04 -11.79 -10.25
N CYS A 26 -0.41 -10.95 -9.34
CA CYS A 26 -0.95 -11.39 -8.05
C CYS A 26 -2.47 -11.29 -7.93
N GLU A 27 -3.15 -10.59 -8.83
CA GLU A 27 -4.60 -10.39 -8.68
C GLU A 27 -5.38 -11.70 -8.49
N PRO A 28 -5.13 -12.78 -9.28
CA PRO A 28 -5.84 -14.03 -9.04
C PRO A 28 -5.65 -14.59 -7.63
N GLY A 29 -4.42 -14.54 -7.12
CA GLY A 29 -4.10 -14.98 -5.76
C GLY A 29 -4.71 -14.09 -4.68
N ILE A 30 -4.71 -12.78 -4.91
CA ILE A 30 -5.33 -11.83 -3.99
C ILE A 30 -6.81 -12.14 -3.84
N ARG A 31 -7.51 -12.37 -4.95
CA ARG A 31 -8.93 -12.72 -4.95
C ARG A 31 -9.19 -14.06 -4.30
N GLU A 32 -8.39 -15.05 -4.63
CA GLU A 32 -8.54 -16.41 -4.10
C GLU A 32 -8.36 -16.45 -2.58
N LEU A 33 -7.35 -15.73 -2.08
CA LEU A 33 -7.05 -15.70 -0.65
C LEU A 33 -7.90 -14.68 0.12
N GLY A 34 -8.63 -13.84 -0.56
CA GLY A 34 -9.44 -12.80 0.08
C GLY A 34 -8.61 -11.76 0.83
N LEU A 35 -7.43 -11.42 0.30
CA LEU A 35 -6.54 -10.45 0.96
C LEU A 35 -7.18 -9.08 1.04
N GLY A 36 -7.19 -8.48 2.23
CA GLY A 36 -7.59 -7.09 2.41
C GLY A 36 -6.47 -6.16 1.96
N LEU A 37 -6.77 -5.24 1.06
CA LEU A 37 -5.83 -4.21 0.61
C LEU A 37 -6.33 -2.85 1.06
N HIS A 38 -5.54 -2.16 1.86
CA HIS A 38 -5.84 -0.84 2.41
C HIS A 38 -4.91 0.17 1.73
N VAL A 39 -5.45 0.95 0.80
CA VAL A 39 -4.68 1.62 -0.22
C VAL A 39 -4.83 3.14 -0.09
N VAL A 40 -3.70 3.86 -0.02
CA VAL A 40 -3.74 5.33 -0.01
C VAL A 40 -4.38 5.86 -1.30
N GLY A 41 -5.05 7.00 -1.18
CA GLY A 41 -5.99 7.49 -2.19
C GLY A 41 -5.48 7.55 -3.62
N ARG A 42 -4.30 8.14 -3.87
CA ARG A 42 -3.78 8.24 -5.23
C ARG A 42 -3.45 6.88 -5.85
N THR A 43 -2.90 6.00 -5.05
CA THR A 43 -2.58 4.64 -5.51
C THR A 43 -3.86 3.88 -5.82
N HIS A 44 -4.87 4.00 -4.96
CA HIS A 44 -6.17 3.40 -5.19
C HIS A 44 -6.80 3.92 -6.50
N ASP A 45 -6.76 5.23 -6.70
CA ASP A 45 -7.34 5.84 -7.89
C ASP A 45 -6.62 5.38 -9.17
N ALA A 46 -5.30 5.20 -9.10
CA ALA A 46 -4.52 4.68 -10.22
C ALA A 46 -4.90 3.22 -10.55
N ILE A 47 -5.11 2.41 -9.53
CA ILE A 47 -5.56 1.01 -9.70
C ILE A 47 -6.94 0.99 -10.35
N ALA A 48 -7.86 1.82 -9.88
CA ALA A 48 -9.20 1.90 -10.44
C ALA A 48 -9.17 2.37 -11.91
N ALA A 49 -8.37 3.39 -12.22
CA ALA A 49 -8.22 3.89 -13.58
C ALA A 49 -7.63 2.84 -14.53
N ALA A 50 -6.78 1.96 -14.03
CA ALA A 50 -6.22 0.85 -14.80
C ALA A 50 -7.19 -0.32 -14.97
N GLY A 51 -8.36 -0.27 -14.34
CA GLY A 51 -9.36 -1.32 -14.43
C GLY A 51 -9.01 -2.59 -13.66
N MET A 52 -8.11 -2.50 -12.70
CA MET A 52 -7.69 -3.66 -11.90
C MET A 52 -8.51 -3.77 -10.62
N LEU A 53 -8.64 -4.97 -10.10
CA LEU A 53 -9.38 -5.30 -8.86
C LEU A 53 -10.83 -4.80 -8.87
N ARG A 54 -11.47 -4.79 -10.03
CA ARG A 54 -12.86 -4.36 -10.16
C ARG A 54 -13.78 -5.21 -9.33
N GLY A 55 -14.64 -4.55 -8.56
CA GLY A 55 -15.64 -5.25 -7.74
C GLY A 55 -15.06 -6.03 -6.56
N TYR A 56 -13.77 -5.88 -6.28
CA TYR A 56 -13.13 -6.57 -5.17
C TYR A 56 -13.42 -5.82 -3.87
N GLU A 57 -14.35 -6.32 -3.05
CA GLU A 57 -14.78 -5.67 -1.81
C GLU A 57 -13.67 -5.45 -0.77
N PRO A 58 -12.73 -6.38 -0.56
CA PRO A 58 -11.66 -6.17 0.42
C PRO A 58 -10.65 -5.08 0.04
N LEU A 59 -10.82 -4.42 -1.09
CA LEU A 59 -10.03 -3.26 -1.49
C LEU A 59 -10.64 -2.01 -0.84
N LYS A 60 -9.88 -1.36 0.06
CA LYS A 60 -10.35 -0.19 0.79
C LYS A 60 -9.52 1.04 0.42
N ARG A 61 -10.21 2.15 0.15
CA ARG A 61 -9.57 3.41 -0.17
C ARG A 61 -9.34 4.23 1.09
N TYR A 62 -8.10 4.70 1.26
CA TYR A 62 -7.73 5.62 2.34
C TYR A 62 -7.53 7.04 1.77
N PRO A 63 -7.48 8.07 2.63
CA PRO A 63 -7.14 9.41 2.18
C PRO A 63 -5.81 9.47 1.43
N TYR A 64 -5.56 10.54 0.70
CA TYR A 64 -4.25 10.77 0.10
C TYR A 64 -3.16 10.72 1.18
N GLY A 65 -1.96 10.27 0.81
CA GLY A 65 -0.87 10.10 1.76
C GLY A 65 -0.60 11.36 2.58
N ARG A 66 -0.54 12.52 1.92
CA ARG A 66 -0.33 13.81 2.59
C ARG A 66 -1.51 14.28 3.43
N ASP A 67 -2.68 13.74 3.20
CA ASP A 67 -3.92 14.06 3.94
C ASP A 67 -4.20 13.05 5.05
N GLY A 68 -3.20 12.30 5.45
CA GLY A 68 -3.27 11.36 6.57
C GLY A 68 -3.36 9.89 6.19
N GLY A 69 -3.42 9.55 4.90
CA GLY A 69 -3.53 8.15 4.47
C GLY A 69 -2.34 7.30 4.89
N LEU A 70 -1.12 7.80 4.73
CA LEU A 70 0.09 7.09 5.17
C LEU A 70 0.14 6.97 6.69
N MET A 71 -0.22 8.03 7.41
CA MET A 71 -0.27 7.98 8.88
C MET A 71 -1.30 6.98 9.37
N LYS A 72 -2.43 6.85 8.67
CA LYS A 72 -3.42 5.83 8.99
C LYS A 72 -2.85 4.43 8.83
N LEU A 73 -2.09 4.17 7.77
CA LEU A 73 -1.41 2.89 7.60
C LEU A 73 -0.43 2.63 8.73
N VAL A 74 0.36 3.63 9.11
CA VAL A 74 1.31 3.51 10.24
C VAL A 74 0.58 3.13 11.54
N ALA A 75 -0.49 3.85 11.86
CA ALA A 75 -1.27 3.58 13.06
C ALA A 75 -1.83 2.16 13.07
N GLU A 76 -2.29 1.67 11.94
CA GLU A 76 -2.86 0.33 11.84
C GLU A 76 -1.80 -0.78 11.83
N VAL A 77 -0.60 -0.50 11.33
CA VAL A 77 0.53 -1.42 11.48
C VAL A 77 0.91 -1.57 12.95
N VAL A 78 0.95 -0.47 13.68
CA VAL A 78 1.23 -0.47 15.12
C VAL A 78 0.10 -1.11 15.91
N GLY A 79 -1.14 -0.98 15.46
CA GLY A 79 -2.32 -1.43 16.20
C GLY A 79 -2.66 -0.51 17.37
N LEU A 80 -2.50 0.81 17.18
CA LEU A 80 -2.79 1.79 18.22
C LEU A 80 -4.24 1.73 18.66
N GLU A 81 -4.48 2.05 19.93
CA GLU A 81 -5.83 2.19 20.46
C GLU A 81 -6.60 3.22 19.64
N GLY A 82 -7.80 2.87 19.22
CA GLY A 82 -8.62 3.69 18.34
C GLY A 82 -8.39 3.44 16.85
N ALA A 83 -7.38 2.67 16.47
CA ALA A 83 -7.24 2.23 15.07
C ALA A 83 -8.37 1.25 14.74
N GLU A 84 -8.97 1.43 13.58
CA GLU A 84 -10.11 0.59 13.18
C GLU A 84 -9.70 -0.87 12.96
N ARG A 85 -8.45 -1.10 12.54
CA ARG A 85 -7.96 -2.43 12.14
C ARG A 85 -6.48 -2.53 12.41
N SER A 86 -6.01 -3.77 12.49
CA SER A 86 -4.57 -4.06 12.52
C SER A 86 -4.15 -4.56 11.14
N LEU A 87 -3.10 -3.98 10.58
CA LEU A 87 -2.51 -4.45 9.34
C LEU A 87 -1.43 -5.48 9.63
N ASP A 88 -1.35 -6.49 8.78
CA ASP A 88 -0.36 -7.57 8.90
C ASP A 88 0.97 -7.24 8.21
N GLY A 89 0.98 -6.22 7.39
CA GLY A 89 2.17 -5.76 6.69
C GLY A 89 1.85 -4.59 5.76
N ALA A 90 2.86 -4.14 5.04
CA ALA A 90 2.69 -3.05 4.10
C ALA A 90 3.57 -3.24 2.85
N ILE A 91 3.08 -2.71 1.75
CA ILE A 91 3.80 -2.67 0.47
C ILE A 91 3.87 -1.20 0.05
N TYR A 92 5.08 -0.72 -0.19
CA TYR A 92 5.30 0.65 -0.65
C TYR A 92 6.24 0.63 -1.85
N PHE A 93 5.67 0.80 -3.04
CA PHE A 93 6.47 0.88 -4.26
C PHE A 93 7.15 2.25 -4.31
N ILE A 94 8.44 2.27 -4.03
CA ILE A 94 9.23 3.48 -3.84
C ILE A 94 9.86 3.93 -5.14
N ASP A 95 9.84 5.24 -5.39
CA ASP A 95 10.70 5.91 -6.34
C ASP A 95 11.80 6.61 -5.52
N PRO A 96 13.04 6.11 -5.56
CA PRO A 96 14.10 6.64 -4.68
C PRO A 96 14.49 8.10 -4.96
N VAL A 97 14.14 8.63 -6.14
CA VAL A 97 14.44 10.04 -6.45
C VAL A 97 13.27 10.97 -6.12
N ASP A 98 12.14 10.43 -5.70
CA ASP A 98 11.00 11.26 -5.26
C ASP A 98 11.24 11.73 -3.82
N PRO A 99 11.27 13.05 -3.56
CA PRO A 99 11.48 13.56 -2.18
C PRO A 99 10.47 13.01 -1.18
N SER A 100 9.24 12.68 -1.60
CA SER A 100 8.22 12.15 -0.69
C SER A 100 8.59 10.79 -0.12
N SER A 101 9.51 10.06 -0.75
CA SER A 101 9.94 8.75 -0.25
C SER A 101 10.68 8.83 1.07
N ILE A 102 11.21 10.00 1.44
CA ILE A 102 11.90 10.22 2.72
C ILE A 102 11.09 11.06 3.69
N PHE A 103 9.83 11.34 3.40
CA PHE A 103 8.96 12.02 4.36
C PHE A 103 8.79 11.16 5.62
N PRO A 104 8.60 11.79 6.79
CA PRO A 104 8.50 11.06 8.06
C PRO A 104 7.50 9.91 8.04
N GLU A 105 6.35 10.09 7.39
CA GLU A 105 5.31 9.06 7.31
C GLU A 105 5.78 7.82 6.55
N ALA A 106 6.52 8.02 5.45
CA ALA A 106 7.05 6.92 4.65
C ALA A 106 8.11 6.13 5.41
N ILE A 107 9.01 6.84 6.09
CA ILE A 107 10.04 6.21 6.93
C ILE A 107 9.40 5.49 8.11
N ALA A 108 8.40 6.10 8.75
CA ALA A 108 7.70 5.52 9.88
C ALA A 108 6.99 4.23 9.50
N LEU A 109 6.39 4.15 8.33
CA LEU A 109 5.71 2.93 7.87
C LEU A 109 6.67 1.75 7.83
N LYS A 110 7.82 1.92 7.20
CA LYS A 110 8.85 0.88 7.15
C LYS A 110 9.35 0.51 8.54
N ARG A 111 9.68 1.53 9.35
CA ARG A 111 10.22 1.32 10.69
C ARG A 111 9.25 0.54 11.57
N GLN A 112 7.98 0.89 11.55
CA GLN A 112 6.99 0.22 12.40
C GLN A 112 6.73 -1.23 11.95
N CYS A 113 6.78 -1.49 10.64
CA CYS A 113 6.72 -2.87 10.16
C CYS A 113 7.90 -3.69 10.71
N VAL A 114 9.11 -3.13 10.66
CA VAL A 114 10.31 -3.82 11.18
C VAL A 114 10.18 -4.07 12.69
N ILE A 115 9.79 -3.05 13.47
CA ILE A 115 9.65 -3.15 14.92
C ILE A 115 8.64 -4.22 15.30
N HIS A 116 7.53 -4.33 14.59
CA HIS A 116 6.45 -5.27 14.91
C HIS A 116 6.59 -6.62 14.20
N GLY A 117 7.71 -6.86 13.51
CA GLY A 117 7.95 -8.12 12.83
C GLY A 117 6.99 -8.38 11.66
N LYS A 118 6.47 -7.33 11.04
CA LYS A 118 5.53 -7.42 9.92
C LYS A 118 6.26 -7.19 8.60
N PRO A 119 5.89 -7.90 7.52
CA PRO A 119 6.56 -7.71 6.23
C PRO A 119 6.39 -6.29 5.69
N PHE A 120 7.48 -5.78 5.12
CA PHE A 120 7.49 -4.54 4.35
C PHE A 120 8.16 -4.82 3.01
N LEU A 121 7.41 -4.64 1.92
CA LEU A 121 7.90 -4.91 0.58
C LEU A 121 7.97 -3.59 -0.20
N SER A 122 9.05 -3.38 -0.93
CA SER A 122 9.28 -2.12 -1.67
C SER A 122 9.52 -2.30 -3.16
N THR A 123 9.70 -3.54 -3.61
CA THR A 123 9.90 -3.87 -5.04
C THR A 123 9.22 -5.19 -5.35
N VAL A 124 9.08 -5.48 -6.66
CA VAL A 124 8.53 -6.75 -7.10
C VAL A 124 9.41 -7.93 -6.66
N ALA A 125 10.72 -7.70 -6.54
CA ALA A 125 11.67 -8.72 -6.11
C ALA A 125 11.67 -8.99 -4.60
N SER A 126 11.05 -8.13 -3.82
CA SER A 126 11.03 -8.24 -2.35
C SER A 126 10.20 -9.44 -1.87
#